data_c849959052716d5897d908e5476e6f44
#
_entry.id   c849959052716d5897d908e5476e6f44
#
_cell.length_a   1.000
_cell.length_b   1.000
_cell.length_c   1.000
_cell.angle_alpha   90.00
_cell.angle_beta   90.00
_cell.angle_gamma   90.00
#
_symmetry.space_group_name_H-M   'P 1'
#
loop_
_entity.id
_entity.type
_entity.pdbx_description
1 polymer ?
#
loop_
_entity_poly.entity_id
_entity_poly.type
_entity_poly.pdbx_seq_one_letter_code
_entity_poly.pdbx_strand_id
1 'polypeptide(L)'
;MSDFNWVFFVSKRLAKVDRKGRTAVTSWIASVGVCIGVMALIVVMAVMNGFQMSFKDSIMEISSYHVRVSNVSSDRENEFLGFCSRNNALCTVEFHEAQGLMVSRKGLQTASIIRAVPENINQIDKGFARELKIISGKFDLSKPDYIIVGNTIAYNLGLRRGSKVNIAALSGSSDRELLSENREFTVTGIFFCGYADINAGYSFVSSDAARQQKFFWSPSYGKDISVHCCNAHFPCCCDKYFQFHEKACV
;
A
#
# COMPACT_ATOMS: atom_id res chain seq x y z
N MET A 1 -25.12 41.68 9.72
CA MET A 1 -24.74 41.31 11.12
C MET A 1 -25.84 41.60 12.17
N SER A 2 -27.00 42.15 11.81
CA SER A 2 -28.13 42.48 12.73
C SER A 2 -29.08 41.31 13.02
N ASP A 3 -29.19 40.34 12.12
CA ASP A 3 -30.18 39.27 12.20
C ASP A 3 -29.88 38.22 13.27
N PHE A 4 -28.61 37.99 13.59
CA PHE A 4 -28.19 37.02 14.61
C PHE A 4 -28.59 37.45 16.04
N ASN A 5 -28.54 38.72 16.32
CA ASN A 5 -28.91 39.27 17.63
C ASN A 5 -30.43 39.17 17.90
N TRP A 6 -31.25 39.28 16.85
CA TRP A 6 -32.70 39.18 16.96
C TRP A 6 -33.14 37.73 17.22
N VAL A 7 -32.54 36.77 16.50
CA VAL A 7 -32.80 35.34 16.71
C VAL A 7 -32.43 34.91 18.13
N PHE A 8 -31.30 35.39 18.64
CA PHE A 8 -30.84 35.10 19.99
C PHE A 8 -31.78 35.73 21.06
N PHE A 9 -32.25 36.93 20.81
CA PHE A 9 -33.21 37.61 21.71
C PHE A 9 -34.57 36.89 21.78
N VAL A 10 -35.11 36.49 20.64
CA VAL A 10 -36.39 35.78 20.55
C VAL A 10 -36.26 34.38 21.18
N SER A 11 -35.20 33.67 20.90
CA SER A 11 -34.89 32.37 21.46
C SER A 11 -34.79 32.40 22.99
N LYS A 12 -34.11 33.42 23.55
CA LYS A 12 -34.00 33.61 25.01
C LYS A 12 -35.31 33.96 25.67
N ARG A 13 -36.18 34.66 24.96
CA ARG A 13 -37.51 35.04 25.47
C ARG A 13 -38.51 33.87 25.45
N LEU A 14 -38.47 33.08 24.39
CA LEU A 14 -39.28 31.87 24.27
C LEU A 14 -38.86 30.79 25.28
N ALA A 15 -37.58 30.63 25.54
CA ALA A 15 -37.07 29.70 26.54
C ALA A 15 -37.50 30.02 27.97
N LYS A 16 -37.98 31.26 28.28
CA LYS A 16 -38.44 31.73 29.59
C LYS A 16 -39.94 31.56 29.80
N VAL A 17 -40.73 31.15 28.84
CA VAL A 17 -42.21 31.21 28.86
C VAL A 17 -42.86 29.94 29.45
N ASP A 18 -42.31 29.33 30.48
CA ASP A 18 -43.16 28.37 31.21
C ASP A 18 -43.14 28.56 32.71
N ARG A 19 -44.34 28.83 33.28
CA ARG A 19 -44.59 29.06 34.70
C ARG A 19 -44.37 27.82 35.58
N LYS A 20 -44.11 26.64 35.04
CA LYS A 20 -43.98 25.39 35.79
C LYS A 20 -42.57 24.78 35.80
N GLY A 21 -41.54 25.44 35.26
CA GLY A 21 -40.15 24.99 35.34
C GLY A 21 -39.78 23.71 34.60
N ARG A 22 -40.76 22.96 34.10
CA ARG A 22 -40.50 21.67 33.41
C ARG A 22 -39.93 21.84 32.00
N THR A 23 -40.34 22.85 31.27
CA THR A 23 -39.86 23.16 29.92
C THR A 23 -38.39 23.59 29.91
N ALA A 24 -37.93 24.28 30.93
CA ALA A 24 -36.52 24.68 31.02
C ALA A 24 -35.61 23.47 31.22
N VAL A 25 -36.02 22.48 32.02
CA VAL A 25 -35.24 21.26 32.25
C VAL A 25 -35.20 20.38 31.01
N THR A 26 -36.34 20.18 30.32
CA THR A 26 -36.37 19.39 29.07
C THR A 26 -35.60 20.05 27.96
N SER A 27 -35.66 21.37 27.81
CA SER A 27 -34.86 22.11 26.83
C SER A 27 -33.35 22.00 27.10
N TRP A 28 -32.95 22.05 28.37
CA TRP A 28 -31.56 21.89 28.78
C TRP A 28 -31.05 20.46 28.49
N ILE A 29 -31.83 19.43 28.83
CA ILE A 29 -31.50 18.03 28.56
C ILE A 29 -31.40 17.79 27.05
N ALA A 30 -32.34 18.33 26.26
CA ALA A 30 -32.29 18.22 24.80
C ALA A 30 -31.04 18.89 24.22
N SER A 31 -30.68 20.08 24.71
CA SER A 31 -29.47 20.81 24.28
C SER A 31 -28.19 20.03 24.61
N VAL A 32 -28.09 19.46 25.81
CA VAL A 32 -26.97 18.63 26.23
C VAL A 32 -26.91 17.36 25.37
N GLY A 33 -28.04 16.72 25.08
CA GLY A 33 -28.11 15.55 24.20
C GLY A 33 -27.60 15.83 22.78
N VAL A 34 -28.01 16.95 22.20
CA VAL A 34 -27.51 17.38 20.88
C VAL A 34 -26.01 17.66 20.94
N CYS A 35 -25.54 18.33 21.99
CA CYS A 35 -24.13 18.66 22.15
C CYS A 35 -23.25 17.38 22.22
N ILE A 36 -23.69 16.40 23.02
CA ILE A 36 -23.00 15.10 23.14
C ILE A 36 -23.03 14.34 21.80
N GLY A 37 -24.17 14.35 21.11
CA GLY A 37 -24.31 13.71 19.80
C GLY A 37 -23.33 14.29 18.74
N VAL A 38 -23.25 15.63 18.66
CA VAL A 38 -22.34 16.31 17.76
C VAL A 38 -20.88 16.04 18.14
N MET A 39 -20.57 16.07 19.45
CA MET A 39 -19.22 15.77 19.94
C MET A 39 -18.80 14.34 19.55
N ALA A 40 -19.67 13.36 19.77
CA ALA A 40 -19.40 11.97 19.40
C ALA A 40 -19.14 11.83 17.88
N LEU A 41 -19.95 12.49 17.06
CA LEU A 41 -19.78 12.47 15.60
C LEU A 41 -18.45 13.08 15.17
N ILE A 42 -18.04 14.20 15.77
CA ILE A 42 -16.73 14.82 15.46
C ILE A 42 -15.59 13.90 15.86
N VAL A 43 -15.65 13.27 17.03
CA VAL A 43 -14.62 12.33 17.50
C VAL A 43 -14.50 11.14 16.55
N VAL A 44 -15.62 10.53 16.16
CA VAL A 44 -15.62 9.39 15.22
C VAL A 44 -15.01 9.79 13.86
N MET A 45 -15.42 10.95 13.34
CA MET A 45 -14.87 11.46 12.08
C MET A 45 -13.37 11.73 12.17
N ALA A 46 -12.90 12.32 13.27
CA ALA A 46 -11.48 12.60 13.47
C ALA A 46 -10.63 11.32 13.55
N VAL A 47 -11.11 10.33 14.31
CA VAL A 47 -10.44 9.02 14.43
C VAL A 47 -10.41 8.31 13.08
N MET A 48 -11.55 8.26 12.37
CA MET A 48 -11.63 7.62 11.05
C MET A 48 -10.67 8.28 10.04
N ASN A 49 -10.61 9.61 10.02
CA ASN A 49 -9.70 10.34 9.13
C ASN A 49 -8.23 10.04 9.46
N GLY A 50 -7.87 9.95 10.74
CA GLY A 50 -6.53 9.55 11.17
C GLY A 50 -6.15 8.14 10.71
N PHE A 51 -7.07 7.17 10.82
CA PHE A 51 -6.87 5.82 10.31
C PHE A 51 -6.67 5.78 8.78
N GLN A 52 -7.55 6.46 8.05
CA GLN A 52 -7.47 6.51 6.58
C GLN A 52 -6.12 7.07 6.10
N MET A 53 -5.58 8.10 6.78
CA MET A 53 -4.30 8.68 6.41
C MET A 53 -3.16 7.68 6.60
N SER A 54 -3.12 6.98 7.73
CA SER A 54 -2.09 5.98 8.01
C SER A 54 -2.11 4.80 7.02
N PHE A 55 -3.29 4.28 6.69
CA PHE A 55 -3.42 3.20 5.71
C PHE A 55 -3.04 3.63 4.30
N LYS A 56 -3.47 4.83 3.90
CA LYS A 56 -3.14 5.40 2.60
C LYS A 56 -1.63 5.47 2.40
N ASP A 57 -0.88 5.96 3.38
CA ASP A 57 0.57 6.09 3.29
C ASP A 57 1.24 4.71 3.13
N SER A 58 0.86 3.73 3.95
CA SER A 58 1.41 2.36 3.83
C SER A 58 1.09 1.70 2.49
N ILE A 59 -0.13 1.87 1.97
CA ILE A 59 -0.52 1.30 0.68
C ILE A 59 0.23 1.99 -0.46
N MET A 60 0.32 3.31 -0.44
CA MET A 60 0.97 4.08 -1.50
C MET A 60 2.48 3.86 -1.55
N GLU A 61 3.12 3.70 -0.40
CA GLU A 61 4.58 3.54 -0.35
C GLU A 61 5.03 2.10 -0.64
N ILE A 62 4.22 1.09 -0.30
CA ILE A 62 4.64 -0.32 -0.44
C ILE A 62 3.95 -1.01 -1.62
N SER A 63 2.63 -0.83 -1.79
CA SER A 63 1.84 -1.64 -2.73
C SER A 63 1.56 -0.94 -4.06
N SER A 64 0.93 0.24 -4.01
CA SER A 64 0.36 0.86 -5.22
C SER A 64 1.27 1.87 -5.87
N TYR A 65 2.17 2.50 -5.09
CA TYR A 65 2.92 3.69 -5.50
C TYR A 65 2.02 4.85 -5.96
N HIS A 66 2.59 5.98 -6.33
CA HIS A 66 1.82 7.11 -6.84
C HIS A 66 1.36 6.88 -8.28
N VAL A 67 2.24 6.32 -9.10
CA VAL A 67 1.95 5.91 -10.48
C VAL A 67 2.61 4.57 -10.72
N ARG A 68 1.85 3.61 -11.23
CA ARG A 68 2.35 2.32 -11.68
C ARG A 68 2.13 2.22 -13.18
N VAL A 69 3.19 1.94 -13.90
CA VAL A 69 3.16 1.72 -15.33
C VAL A 69 3.46 0.27 -15.58
N SER A 70 2.51 -0.45 -16.15
CA SER A 70 2.63 -1.86 -16.42
C SER A 70 2.96 -2.09 -17.91
N ASN A 71 3.67 -3.18 -18.18
CA ASN A 71 3.96 -3.64 -19.54
C ASN A 71 4.81 -2.66 -20.37
N VAL A 72 5.84 -2.08 -19.74
CA VAL A 72 6.78 -1.20 -20.45
C VAL A 72 7.67 -2.01 -21.35
N SER A 73 7.66 -1.69 -22.65
CA SER A 73 8.59 -2.30 -23.63
C SER A 73 10.01 -1.82 -23.36
N SER A 74 11.00 -2.73 -23.48
CA SER A 74 12.41 -2.42 -23.26
C SER A 74 12.93 -1.26 -24.12
N ASP A 75 12.38 -1.08 -25.32
CA ASP A 75 12.78 0.01 -26.25
C ASP A 75 12.36 1.40 -25.74
N ARG A 76 11.28 1.48 -24.95
CA ARG A 76 10.73 2.73 -24.42
C ARG A 76 11.13 3.00 -22.96
N GLU A 77 11.79 2.07 -22.32
CA GLU A 77 12.20 2.21 -20.91
C GLU A 77 13.06 3.45 -20.68
N ASN A 78 14.09 3.65 -21.51
CA ASN A 78 14.99 4.80 -21.38
C ASN A 78 14.29 6.13 -21.66
N GLU A 79 13.34 6.15 -22.57
CA GLU A 79 12.53 7.33 -22.89
C GLU A 79 11.62 7.67 -21.71
N PHE A 80 10.99 6.65 -21.11
CA PHE A 80 10.13 6.81 -19.94
C PHE A 80 10.91 7.28 -18.70
N LEU A 81 12.07 6.70 -18.42
CA LEU A 81 12.95 7.14 -17.32
C LEU A 81 13.43 8.59 -17.53
N GLY A 82 13.77 8.96 -18.76
CA GLY A 82 14.10 10.34 -19.11
C GLY A 82 12.91 11.31 -18.93
N PHE A 83 11.70 10.86 -19.21
CA PHE A 83 10.48 11.63 -18.94
C PHE A 83 10.24 11.83 -17.43
N CYS A 84 10.37 10.77 -16.63
CA CYS A 84 10.25 10.83 -15.17
C CYS A 84 11.25 11.79 -14.54
N SER A 85 12.50 11.74 -14.97
CA SER A 85 13.58 12.63 -14.48
C SER A 85 13.29 14.10 -14.79
N ARG A 86 12.76 14.40 -15.98
CA ARG A 86 12.39 15.78 -16.39
C ARG A 86 11.19 16.33 -15.64
N ASN A 87 10.31 15.46 -15.13
CA ASN A 87 9.10 15.86 -14.40
C ASN A 87 9.23 15.75 -12.88
N ASN A 88 10.47 15.79 -12.34
CA ASN A 88 10.75 15.76 -10.90
C ASN A 88 10.16 14.54 -10.17
N ALA A 89 10.21 13.36 -10.77
CA ALA A 89 9.93 12.14 -10.05
C ALA A 89 10.96 11.95 -8.92
N LEU A 90 10.51 11.65 -7.72
CA LEU A 90 11.39 11.44 -6.56
C LEU A 90 12.23 10.19 -6.72
N CYS A 91 11.60 9.10 -7.10
CA CYS A 91 12.28 7.89 -7.50
C CYS A 91 11.43 7.10 -8.50
N THR A 92 12.10 6.30 -9.28
CA THR A 92 11.53 5.29 -10.18
C THR A 92 12.14 3.95 -9.82
N VAL A 93 11.28 2.96 -9.59
CA VAL A 93 11.72 1.62 -9.20
C VAL A 93 11.12 0.61 -10.17
N GLU A 94 11.98 -0.20 -10.78
CA GLU A 94 11.57 -1.37 -11.55
C GLU A 94 11.25 -2.52 -10.60
N PHE A 95 10.12 -3.18 -10.80
CA PHE A 95 9.76 -4.36 -10.05
C PHE A 95 8.98 -5.36 -10.91
N HIS A 96 8.97 -6.60 -10.47
CA HIS A 96 8.14 -7.66 -11.04
C HIS A 96 7.30 -8.27 -9.94
N GLU A 97 6.06 -8.61 -10.27
CA GLU A 97 5.16 -9.28 -9.34
C GLU A 97 4.72 -10.63 -9.90
N ALA A 98 4.70 -11.61 -9.03
CA ALA A 98 4.11 -12.91 -9.32
C ALA A 98 3.28 -13.37 -8.13
N GLN A 99 2.20 -14.09 -8.40
CA GLN A 99 1.45 -14.77 -7.35
C GLN A 99 1.99 -16.19 -7.19
N GLY A 100 2.23 -16.58 -5.95
CA GLY A 100 2.76 -17.89 -5.65
C GLY A 100 2.21 -18.45 -4.36
N LEU A 101 2.33 -19.78 -4.23
CA LEU A 101 2.05 -20.52 -3.01
C LEU A 101 3.38 -20.75 -2.28
N MET A 102 3.46 -20.23 -1.08
CA MET A 102 4.59 -20.46 -0.19
C MET A 102 4.33 -21.69 0.67
N VAL A 103 5.26 -22.62 0.68
CA VAL A 103 5.16 -23.90 1.41
C VAL A 103 6.32 -24.01 2.40
N SER A 104 6.00 -24.10 3.68
CA SER A 104 6.97 -24.35 4.74
C SER A 104 7.41 -25.81 4.73
N ARG A 105 8.60 -26.09 5.26
CA ARG A 105 9.06 -27.48 5.50
C ARG A 105 8.12 -28.31 6.38
N LYS A 106 7.25 -27.67 7.15
CA LYS A 106 6.22 -28.32 7.97
C LYS A 106 4.93 -28.64 7.19
N GLY A 107 4.89 -28.37 5.89
CA GLY A 107 3.71 -28.57 5.05
C GLY A 107 2.64 -27.48 5.17
N LEU A 108 2.86 -26.44 5.96
CA LEU A 108 1.97 -25.29 6.03
C LEU A 108 2.08 -24.48 4.75
N GLN A 109 0.96 -23.95 4.26
CA GLN A 109 0.87 -23.26 2.99
C GLN A 109 0.16 -21.91 3.15
N THR A 110 0.62 -20.91 2.40
CA THR A 110 -0.06 -19.61 2.27
C THR A 110 0.18 -19.01 0.89
N ALA A 111 -0.82 -18.34 0.34
CA ALA A 111 -0.65 -17.57 -0.88
C ALA A 111 0.11 -16.26 -0.58
N SER A 112 0.96 -15.83 -1.49
CA SER A 112 1.69 -14.56 -1.37
C SER A 112 1.93 -13.95 -2.74
N ILE A 113 1.91 -12.63 -2.78
CA ILE A 113 2.40 -11.84 -3.90
C ILE A 113 3.91 -11.67 -3.68
N ILE A 114 4.67 -12.25 -4.59
CA ILE A 114 6.13 -12.20 -4.54
C ILE A 114 6.56 -11.06 -5.45
N ARG A 115 7.14 -10.04 -4.84
CA ARG A 115 7.63 -8.87 -5.56
C ARG A 115 9.15 -8.89 -5.63
N ALA A 116 9.67 -8.91 -6.85
CA ALA A 116 11.09 -8.78 -7.10
C ALA A 116 11.46 -7.30 -7.18
N VAL A 117 12.40 -6.89 -6.35
CA VAL A 117 12.82 -5.51 -6.19
C VAL A 117 14.36 -5.40 -6.28
N PRO A 118 14.91 -4.23 -6.63
CA PRO A 118 16.34 -3.99 -6.57
C PRO A 118 16.89 -4.21 -5.15
N GLU A 119 18.11 -4.74 -5.02
CA GLU A 119 18.74 -4.98 -3.72
C GLU A 119 18.84 -3.72 -2.85
N ASN A 120 19.05 -2.58 -3.50
CA ASN A 120 19.24 -1.28 -2.87
C ASN A 120 17.95 -0.45 -2.77
N ILE A 121 16.77 -1.07 -2.86
CA ILE A 121 15.47 -0.37 -2.81
C ILE A 121 15.34 0.55 -1.60
N ASN A 122 15.84 0.14 -0.44
CA ASN A 122 15.82 0.95 0.78
C ASN A 122 16.62 2.26 0.68
N GLN A 123 17.58 2.33 -0.25
CA GLN A 123 18.37 3.55 -0.49
C GLN A 123 17.73 4.41 -1.58
N ILE A 124 17.11 3.79 -2.57
CA ILE A 124 16.44 4.46 -3.67
C ILE A 124 15.11 5.05 -3.21
N ASP A 125 14.33 4.25 -2.49
CA ASP A 125 12.98 4.61 -2.05
C ASP A 125 12.93 4.80 -0.53
N LYS A 126 12.98 6.06 -0.10
CA LYS A 126 12.92 6.43 1.31
C LYS A 126 11.53 6.23 1.91
N GLY A 127 10.47 6.28 1.10
CA GLY A 127 9.10 6.02 1.53
C GLY A 127 8.92 4.55 1.87
N PHE A 128 9.34 3.68 0.98
CA PHE A 128 9.38 2.24 1.21
C PHE A 128 10.18 1.88 2.47
N ALA A 129 11.38 2.44 2.64
CA ALA A 129 12.23 2.20 3.81
C ALA A 129 11.61 2.70 5.12
N ARG A 130 10.81 3.77 5.10
CA ARG A 130 10.11 4.32 6.27
C ARG A 130 8.98 3.43 6.74
N GLU A 131 8.18 2.94 5.80
CA GLU A 131 6.97 2.16 6.11
C GLU A 131 7.29 0.70 6.40
N LEU A 132 8.32 0.13 5.79
CA LEU A 132 8.70 -1.27 5.95
C LEU A 132 9.71 -1.43 7.09
N LYS A 133 9.23 -1.80 8.28
CA LYS A 133 10.06 -2.02 9.46
C LYS A 133 10.48 -3.48 9.57
N ILE A 134 11.77 -3.75 9.65
CA ILE A 134 12.27 -5.11 9.91
C ILE A 134 12.20 -5.41 11.40
N ILE A 135 11.37 -6.40 11.76
CA ILE A 135 11.19 -6.85 13.15
C ILE A 135 12.12 -8.01 13.53
N SER A 136 12.59 -8.77 12.55
CA SER A 136 13.53 -9.86 12.76
C SER A 136 14.45 -10.02 11.56
N GLY A 137 15.75 -10.18 11.80
CA GLY A 137 16.74 -10.30 10.73
C GLY A 137 17.23 -8.98 10.18
N LYS A 138 17.51 -8.95 8.88
CA LYS A 138 17.98 -7.78 8.13
C LYS A 138 17.28 -7.74 6.77
N PHE A 139 17.16 -6.54 6.20
CA PHE A 139 16.77 -6.38 4.80
C PHE A 139 18.00 -6.70 3.94
N ASP A 140 18.10 -7.95 3.53
CA ASP A 140 19.24 -8.47 2.77
C ASP A 140 18.71 -9.32 1.61
N LEU A 141 18.89 -8.83 0.40
CA LEU A 141 18.53 -9.47 -0.86
C LEU A 141 19.76 -9.69 -1.76
N SER A 142 20.95 -9.73 -1.18
CA SER A 142 22.22 -9.86 -1.91
C SER A 142 22.40 -11.19 -2.65
N LYS A 143 21.62 -12.20 -2.32
CA LYS A 143 21.63 -13.49 -3.02
C LYS A 143 20.27 -13.79 -3.65
N PRO A 144 20.25 -14.45 -4.80
CA PRO A 144 19.00 -14.77 -5.51
C PRO A 144 18.07 -15.73 -4.76
N ASP A 145 18.58 -16.43 -3.72
CA ASP A 145 17.81 -17.36 -2.91
C ASP A 145 17.34 -16.72 -1.57
N TYR A 146 17.50 -15.42 -1.43
CA TYR A 146 17.07 -14.69 -0.24
C TYR A 146 15.67 -14.12 -0.42
N ILE A 147 14.88 -14.22 0.67
CA ILE A 147 13.52 -13.70 0.71
C ILE A 147 13.26 -12.99 2.02
N ILE A 148 12.48 -11.91 1.94
CA ILE A 148 11.95 -11.18 3.07
C ILE A 148 10.45 -11.37 3.08
N VAL A 149 9.90 -11.80 4.20
CA VAL A 149 8.48 -12.18 4.32
C VAL A 149 7.74 -11.28 5.29
N GLY A 150 6.45 -11.07 5.06
CA GLY A 150 5.61 -10.34 6.00
C GLY A 150 5.42 -11.10 7.32
N ASN A 151 5.20 -10.35 8.39
CA ASN A 151 5.06 -10.92 9.74
C ASN A 151 3.92 -11.95 9.82
N THR A 152 2.79 -11.68 9.19
CA THR A 152 1.64 -12.59 9.20
C THR A 152 1.95 -13.88 8.43
N ILE A 153 2.64 -13.77 7.29
CA ILE A 153 3.11 -14.94 6.52
C ILE A 153 4.07 -15.78 7.38
N ALA A 154 5.05 -15.10 8.02
CA ALA A 154 6.01 -15.78 8.89
C ALA A 154 5.33 -16.51 10.06
N TYR A 155 4.32 -15.89 10.66
CA TYR A 155 3.53 -16.48 11.73
C TYR A 155 2.75 -17.73 11.24
N ASN A 156 2.02 -17.60 10.13
CA ASN A 156 1.19 -18.67 9.58
C ASN A 156 2.02 -19.89 9.14
N LEU A 157 3.19 -19.66 8.59
CA LEU A 157 4.10 -20.72 8.12
C LEU A 157 5.09 -21.19 9.19
N GLY A 158 5.10 -20.55 10.36
CA GLY A 158 6.05 -20.82 11.43
C GLY A 158 7.50 -20.54 11.06
N LEU A 159 7.74 -19.50 10.21
CA LEU A 159 9.07 -19.15 9.71
C LEU A 159 9.81 -18.27 10.72
N ARG A 160 11.12 -18.43 10.75
CA ARG A 160 12.07 -17.57 11.47
C ARG A 160 13.20 -17.19 10.55
N ARG A 161 14.02 -16.23 10.94
CA ARG A 161 15.25 -15.92 10.23
C ARG A 161 16.09 -17.19 10.01
N GLY A 162 16.52 -17.41 8.76
CA GLY A 162 17.26 -18.61 8.34
C GLY A 162 16.38 -19.80 8.00
N SER A 163 15.06 -19.74 8.20
CA SER A 163 14.16 -20.79 7.75
C SER A 163 14.14 -20.88 6.23
N LYS A 164 13.91 -22.07 5.72
CA LYS A 164 13.77 -22.32 4.30
C LYS A 164 12.29 -22.47 3.94
N VAL A 165 11.89 -21.87 2.85
CA VAL A 165 10.53 -21.88 2.31
C VAL A 165 10.57 -22.20 0.83
N ASN A 166 9.69 -23.07 0.38
CA ASN A 166 9.52 -23.38 -1.02
C ASN A 166 8.43 -22.50 -1.62
N ILE A 167 8.68 -21.99 -2.82
CA ILE A 167 7.71 -21.19 -3.56
C ILE A 167 7.33 -21.95 -4.82
N ALA A 168 6.01 -22.18 -4.97
CA ALA A 168 5.40 -22.70 -6.16
C ALA A 168 4.62 -21.57 -6.85
N ALA A 169 4.96 -21.20 -8.08
CA ALA A 169 4.21 -20.18 -8.81
C ALA A 169 2.96 -20.73 -9.46
N LEU A 170 1.97 -19.89 -9.51
CA LEU A 170 0.80 -20.03 -10.35
C LEU A 170 1.04 -19.23 -11.63
N SER A 171 1.61 -19.85 -12.66
CA SER A 171 1.66 -19.25 -13.99
C SER A 171 0.32 -19.51 -14.69
N GLY A 172 -0.46 -18.45 -14.86
CA GLY A 172 -1.76 -18.50 -15.54
C GLY A 172 -1.63 -18.36 -17.06
N SER A 173 -0.92 -19.26 -17.75
CA SER A 173 -1.14 -19.44 -19.17
C SER A 173 -2.01 -20.68 -19.37
N SER A 174 -3.16 -20.46 -20.01
CA SER A 174 -4.09 -21.49 -20.47
C SER A 174 -3.33 -22.60 -21.19
N ASP A 175 -3.55 -23.82 -20.75
CA ASP A 175 -3.14 -25.12 -21.21
C ASP A 175 -2.02 -25.81 -20.42
N ARG A 176 -2.49 -26.56 -19.42
CA ARG A 176 -2.04 -27.89 -18.96
C ARG A 176 -0.65 -28.12 -18.39
N GLU A 177 0.19 -27.13 -18.17
CA GLU A 177 1.38 -27.39 -17.35
C GLU A 177 1.43 -26.39 -16.18
N LEU A 178 0.93 -26.85 -15.05
CA LEU A 178 1.34 -26.36 -13.72
C LEU A 178 2.83 -26.74 -13.57
N LEU A 179 3.71 -26.02 -14.25
CA LEU A 179 5.14 -26.11 -14.02
C LEU A 179 5.40 -25.47 -12.66
N SER A 180 5.19 -26.26 -11.63
CA SER A 180 5.64 -26.01 -10.28
C SER A 180 7.17 -26.07 -10.28
N GLU A 181 7.85 -25.03 -10.73
CA GLU A 181 9.26 -24.85 -10.39
C GLU A 181 9.31 -24.53 -8.90
N ASN A 182 9.45 -25.60 -8.11
CA ASN A 182 9.54 -25.50 -6.67
C ASN A 182 10.95 -25.06 -6.30
N ARG A 183 11.12 -23.80 -5.89
CA ARG A 183 12.42 -23.28 -5.48
C ARG A 183 12.46 -22.96 -4.00
N GLU A 184 13.57 -23.35 -3.37
CA GLU A 184 13.81 -23.12 -1.96
C GLU A 184 14.48 -21.76 -1.74
N PHE A 185 13.84 -20.90 -0.92
CA PHE A 185 14.36 -19.61 -0.49
C PHE A 185 14.71 -19.63 0.98
N THR A 186 15.69 -18.81 1.36
CA THR A 186 16.10 -18.62 2.75
C THR A 186 15.58 -17.28 3.28
N VAL A 187 14.84 -17.30 4.37
CA VAL A 187 14.28 -16.10 5.01
C VAL A 187 15.40 -15.31 5.69
N THR A 188 15.72 -14.12 5.19
CA THR A 188 16.73 -13.21 5.72
C THR A 188 16.15 -12.20 6.71
N GLY A 189 14.92 -11.79 6.46
CA GLY A 189 14.22 -10.83 7.29
C GLY A 189 12.71 -11.06 7.33
N ILE A 190 12.12 -10.59 8.42
CA ILE A 190 10.66 -10.53 8.60
C ILE A 190 10.30 -9.07 8.77
N PHE A 191 9.41 -8.57 7.93
CA PHE A 191 8.98 -7.19 7.98
C PHE A 191 7.59 -7.02 8.58
N PHE A 192 7.34 -5.82 9.05
CA PHE A 192 6.04 -5.35 9.50
C PHE A 192 5.78 -3.94 8.93
N CYS A 193 4.59 -3.72 8.45
CA CYS A 193 4.10 -2.39 8.06
C CYS A 193 2.76 -2.11 8.73
N GLY A 194 2.31 -0.86 8.68
CA GLY A 194 1.08 -0.41 9.32
C GLY A 194 -0.22 -1.03 8.75
N TYR A 195 -0.14 -1.73 7.61
CA TYR A 195 -1.31 -2.31 6.95
C TYR A 195 -1.26 -3.85 6.96
N ALA A 196 -2.29 -4.46 7.56
CA ALA A 196 -2.32 -5.90 7.82
C ALA A 196 -2.27 -6.76 6.55
N ASP A 197 -2.94 -6.33 5.47
CA ASP A 197 -3.00 -7.09 4.22
C ASP A 197 -1.62 -7.17 3.53
N ILE A 198 -0.80 -6.14 3.66
CA ILE A 198 0.58 -6.18 3.17
C ILE A 198 1.41 -7.19 3.97
N ASN A 199 1.25 -7.23 5.29
CA ASN A 199 1.93 -8.20 6.15
C ASN A 199 1.51 -9.64 5.87
N ALA A 200 0.28 -9.84 5.40
CA ALA A 200 -0.29 -11.16 5.09
C ALA A 200 -0.09 -11.58 3.63
N GLY A 201 0.08 -10.62 2.73
CA GLY A 201 0.04 -10.87 1.29
C GLY A 201 1.37 -10.71 0.56
N TYR A 202 2.36 -9.99 1.09
CA TYR A 202 3.55 -9.65 0.34
C TYR A 202 4.82 -10.32 0.86
N SER A 203 5.70 -10.65 -0.10
CA SER A 203 7.07 -11.10 0.15
C SER A 203 8.00 -10.47 -0.89
N PHE A 204 9.23 -10.15 -0.51
CA PHE A 204 10.20 -9.48 -1.36
C PHE A 204 11.38 -10.39 -1.67
N VAL A 205 11.78 -10.41 -2.95
CA VAL A 205 12.96 -11.13 -3.45
C VAL A 205 13.82 -10.18 -4.28
N SER A 206 15.06 -10.56 -4.55
CA SER A 206 15.94 -9.78 -5.44
C SER A 206 15.43 -9.80 -6.89
N SER A 207 15.62 -8.69 -7.63
CA SER A 207 15.39 -8.62 -9.08
C SER A 207 16.23 -9.67 -9.84
N ASP A 208 17.41 -10.02 -9.34
CA ASP A 208 18.25 -11.06 -9.94
C ASP A 208 17.62 -12.45 -9.80
N ALA A 209 16.91 -12.71 -8.69
CA ALA A 209 16.13 -13.93 -8.54
C ALA A 209 15.03 -14.03 -9.61
N ALA A 210 14.39 -12.92 -9.92
CA ALA A 210 13.35 -12.87 -10.95
C ALA A 210 13.93 -13.10 -12.36
N ARG A 211 15.09 -12.53 -12.68
CA ARG A 211 15.76 -12.69 -13.99
C ARG A 211 16.26 -14.11 -14.22
N GLN A 212 16.75 -14.79 -13.21
CA GLN A 212 17.23 -16.17 -13.29
C GLN A 212 16.10 -17.19 -13.42
N GLN A 213 14.87 -16.81 -13.12
CA GLN A 213 13.72 -17.70 -13.11
C GLN A 213 12.76 -17.36 -14.24
N LYS A 214 12.52 -18.29 -15.12
CA LYS A 214 11.43 -18.25 -16.12
C LYS A 214 10.05 -18.03 -15.49
N PHE A 215 9.94 -18.23 -14.20
CA PHE A 215 8.81 -18.10 -13.32
C PHE A 215 8.22 -16.68 -13.26
N PHE A 216 9.09 -15.66 -13.12
CA PHE A 216 8.68 -14.26 -13.20
C PHE A 216 8.61 -13.77 -14.66
N TRP A 217 9.15 -14.56 -15.58
CA TRP A 217 9.22 -14.23 -16.98
C TRP A 217 8.17 -15.01 -17.77
N SER A 218 6.90 -14.68 -17.59
CA SER A 218 5.92 -14.91 -18.65
C SER A 218 6.03 -13.75 -19.63
N PRO A 219 6.09 -13.98 -20.97
CA PRO A 219 6.07 -12.90 -21.95
C PRO A 219 4.84 -11.99 -21.86
N SER A 220 3.81 -12.44 -21.13
CA SER A 220 2.59 -11.67 -20.85
C SER A 220 2.70 -10.70 -19.69
N TYR A 221 3.75 -10.78 -18.86
CA TYR A 221 4.02 -9.85 -17.79
C TYR A 221 5.19 -8.97 -18.18
N GLY A 222 4.91 -7.81 -18.76
CA GLY A 222 5.89 -6.77 -18.99
C GLY A 222 6.50 -6.26 -17.68
N LYS A 223 7.60 -5.54 -17.78
CA LYS A 223 8.19 -4.84 -16.65
C LYS A 223 7.19 -3.83 -16.09
N ASP A 224 7.02 -3.83 -14.78
CA ASP A 224 6.29 -2.81 -14.08
C ASP A 224 7.25 -1.78 -13.51
N ILE A 225 7.01 -0.52 -13.80
CA ILE A 225 7.80 0.59 -13.26
C ILE A 225 6.92 1.41 -12.34
N SER A 226 7.35 1.55 -11.10
CA SER A 226 6.71 2.43 -10.13
C SER A 226 7.37 3.80 -10.11
N VAL A 227 6.56 4.82 -9.93
CA VAL A 227 7.03 6.20 -9.86
C VAL A 227 6.49 6.86 -8.60
N HIS A 228 7.38 7.36 -7.75
CA HIS A 228 7.05 8.23 -6.65
C HIS A 228 7.21 9.70 -7.05
N CYS A 229 6.20 10.50 -6.82
CA CYS A 229 6.21 11.92 -7.15
C CYS A 229 6.23 12.82 -5.91
N CYS A 230 6.90 13.97 -6.02
CA CYS A 230 7.22 14.87 -4.92
C CYS A 230 6.05 15.54 -4.18
N ASN A 231 4.80 15.55 -4.68
CA ASN A 231 3.72 16.29 -4.02
C ASN A 231 2.33 15.78 -4.31
N ALA A 232 1.47 15.89 -3.29
CA ALA A 232 0.04 15.56 -3.33
C ALA A 232 -0.82 16.42 -4.29
N HIS A 233 -0.24 17.36 -5.03
CA HIS A 233 -0.91 18.13 -6.08
C HIS A 233 -0.65 17.53 -7.46
N PHE A 234 -1.41 16.53 -7.79
CA PHE A 234 -1.27 15.57 -8.86
C PHE A 234 -2.04 15.83 -10.18
N PRO A 235 -2.36 17.00 -10.66
CA PRO A 235 -2.88 17.08 -12.03
C PRO A 235 -1.77 16.92 -13.08
N CYS A 236 -0.52 17.27 -12.77
CA CYS A 236 0.49 17.47 -13.80
C CYS A 236 1.16 16.22 -14.35
N CYS A 237 1.30 15.15 -13.55
CA CYS A 237 1.93 13.91 -14.05
C CYS A 237 0.94 12.98 -14.74
N CYS A 238 -0.29 12.87 -14.25
CA CYS A 238 -1.31 12.05 -14.87
C CYS A 238 -1.75 12.60 -16.23
N ASP A 239 -1.96 13.90 -16.37
CA ASP A 239 -2.35 14.52 -17.65
C ASP A 239 -1.25 14.39 -18.72
N LYS A 240 0.02 14.55 -18.33
CA LYS A 240 1.15 14.38 -19.26
C LYS A 240 1.43 12.92 -19.60
N TYR A 241 1.12 12.00 -18.67
CA TYR A 241 1.23 10.58 -18.94
C TYR A 241 0.15 10.11 -19.93
N PHE A 242 -1.07 10.62 -19.80
CA PHE A 242 -2.15 10.34 -20.75
C PHE A 242 -1.79 10.80 -22.16
N GLN A 243 -1.16 11.98 -22.30
CA GLN A 243 -0.62 12.44 -23.58
C GLN A 243 0.51 11.58 -24.14
N PHE A 244 1.32 10.96 -23.28
CA PHE A 244 2.37 10.03 -23.69
C PHE A 244 1.79 8.71 -24.21
N HIS A 245 0.72 8.21 -23.58
CA HIS A 245 0.04 6.97 -23.99
C HIS A 245 -0.74 7.17 -25.28
N GLU A 246 -1.36 8.33 -25.48
CA GLU A 246 -2.13 8.65 -26.70
C GLU A 246 -1.24 8.75 -27.96
N LYS A 247 0.01 9.25 -27.81
CA LYS A 247 1.02 9.24 -28.88
C LYS A 247 1.63 7.87 -29.16
N ALA A 248 1.40 6.88 -28.30
CA ALA A 248 1.94 5.54 -28.41
C ALA A 248 1.01 4.55 -29.12
N CYS A 249 -0.22 4.95 -29.39
CA CYS A 249 -1.24 4.16 -30.09
C CYS A 249 -1.43 4.55 -31.57
N VAL A 250 -0.48 5.31 -32.16
CA VAL A 250 -0.48 5.61 -33.60
C VAL A 250 0.66 4.88 -34.30
#